data_f4306cc443deb0c1df63ec300c42ee6b
#
_entry.id   f4306cc443deb0c1df63ec300c42ee6b
#
_cell.length_a   1.000
_cell.length_b   1.000
_cell.length_c   1.000
_cell.angle_alpha   90.00
_cell.angle_beta   90.00
_cell.angle_gamma   90.00
#
_symmetry.space_group_name_H-M   'P 1'
#
loop_
_entity.id
_entity.type
_entity.pdbx_description
1 polymer ?
#
loop_
_entity_poly.entity_id
_entity_poly.type
_entity_poly.pdbx_seq_one_letter_code
_entity_poly.pdbx_strand_id
1 'polypeptide(L)'
;MNALQEFTNAIQQSGITPPNNIIDDGRIHRFSSNGKAKDESGWYVFHSDGIAAGSFGDWRTGESQSWRAEIGRSLTPTEQAAHKARIESIKAQREADELKIKAEAKVRANKIWTESIVSAKHAYLTNKGVKPYGVKQSGDALVIPLRADGEIHSLQFISADGTKKFLTGGRIKGCYHSIGKPQGVIYIAEGYATAASIHEATGEALVVAFNAGNLKLVAESLRNKFPAIKLVICADDDTSGVGIAKANESAKLVNADVVMPDFGNNRPEGLSDFNDLHQLQGLDALKLQINARDRPV
;
A
#
# COMPACT_ATOMS: atom_id res chain seq x y z
N MET A 1 -12.90 -38.60 -2.71
CA MET A 1 -11.79 -37.85 -2.09
C MET A 1 -12.24 -37.39 -0.71
N ASN A 2 -11.34 -37.26 0.26
CA ASN A 2 -11.67 -36.71 1.58
C ASN A 2 -11.81 -35.18 1.45
N ALA A 3 -12.77 -34.57 2.14
CA ALA A 3 -13.00 -33.10 2.13
C ALA A 3 -11.76 -32.26 2.39
N LEU A 4 -10.84 -32.72 3.24
CA LEU A 4 -9.56 -32.10 3.52
C LEU A 4 -8.65 -32.08 2.26
N GLN A 5 -8.62 -33.17 1.50
CA GLN A 5 -7.85 -33.24 0.27
C GLN A 5 -8.44 -32.33 -0.82
N GLU A 6 -9.76 -32.24 -0.91
CA GLU A 6 -10.44 -31.34 -1.85
C GLU A 6 -10.18 -29.88 -1.50
N PHE A 7 -10.18 -29.53 -0.21
CA PHE A 7 -9.84 -28.19 0.25
C PHE A 7 -8.37 -27.85 -0.05
N THR A 8 -7.45 -28.79 0.19
CA THR A 8 -6.03 -28.63 -0.17
C THR A 8 -5.86 -28.38 -1.68
N ASN A 9 -6.58 -29.13 -2.50
CA ASN A 9 -6.56 -28.97 -3.95
C ASN A 9 -7.13 -27.61 -4.39
N ALA A 10 -8.19 -27.12 -3.72
CA ALA A 10 -8.74 -25.80 -3.99
C ALA A 10 -7.73 -24.68 -3.70
N ILE A 11 -6.97 -24.76 -2.60
CA ILE A 11 -5.87 -23.85 -2.31
C ILE A 11 -4.82 -23.87 -3.43
N GLN A 12 -4.41 -25.07 -3.85
CA GLN A 12 -3.42 -25.25 -4.90
C GLN A 12 -3.89 -24.70 -6.26
N GLN A 13 -5.15 -24.91 -6.61
CA GLN A 13 -5.75 -24.44 -7.86
C GLN A 13 -5.85 -22.91 -7.93
N SER A 14 -5.89 -22.22 -6.78
CA SER A 14 -5.86 -20.75 -6.72
C SER A 14 -4.45 -20.15 -6.90
N GLY A 15 -3.42 -20.99 -7.11
CA GLY A 15 -2.04 -20.54 -7.24
C GLY A 15 -1.30 -20.32 -5.91
N ILE A 16 -1.93 -20.65 -4.79
CA ILE A 16 -1.33 -20.59 -3.45
C ILE A 16 -0.70 -21.94 -3.13
N THR A 17 0.54 -21.96 -2.65
CA THR A 17 1.17 -23.19 -2.15
C THR A 17 0.43 -23.64 -0.88
N PRO A 18 -0.21 -24.82 -0.86
CA PRO A 18 -0.98 -25.25 0.31
C PRO A 18 -0.06 -25.59 1.51
N PRO A 19 -0.55 -25.48 2.74
CA PRO A 19 0.20 -25.91 3.90
C PRO A 19 0.33 -27.44 3.93
N ASN A 20 1.42 -27.93 4.53
CA ASN A 20 1.69 -29.37 4.67
C ASN A 20 0.63 -30.10 5.51
N ASN A 21 0.00 -29.40 6.44
CA ASN A 21 -1.05 -29.93 7.31
C ASN A 21 -2.16 -28.88 7.47
N ILE A 22 -3.41 -29.33 7.35
CA ILE A 22 -4.60 -28.50 7.59
C ILE A 22 -5.22 -28.93 8.90
N ILE A 23 -5.36 -27.98 9.82
CA ILE A 23 -5.99 -28.17 11.12
C ILE A 23 -7.48 -27.88 10.99
N ASP A 24 -8.30 -28.82 11.45
CA ASP A 24 -9.76 -28.75 11.40
C ASP A 24 -10.31 -28.31 12.78
N ASP A 25 -10.21 -26.99 13.04
CA ASP A 25 -10.67 -26.40 14.29
C ASP A 25 -11.52 -25.14 14.10
N GLY A 26 -11.77 -24.75 12.85
CA GLY A 26 -12.54 -23.55 12.51
C GLY A 26 -11.85 -22.23 12.85
N ARG A 27 -10.54 -22.24 13.15
CA ARG A 27 -9.74 -21.05 13.47
C ARG A 27 -8.86 -20.64 12.30
N ILE A 28 -8.37 -19.39 12.33
CA ILE A 28 -7.44 -18.90 11.33
C ILE A 28 -6.04 -19.47 11.60
N HIS A 29 -5.50 -20.16 10.60
CA HIS A 29 -4.12 -20.63 10.57
C HIS A 29 -3.32 -19.89 9.52
N ARG A 30 -2.07 -19.55 9.86
CA ARG A 30 -1.11 -18.89 8.97
C ARG A 30 -0.17 -19.92 8.34
N PHE A 31 0.21 -19.68 7.09
CA PHE A 31 1.15 -20.53 6.39
C PHE A 31 1.90 -19.76 5.29
N SER A 32 2.93 -20.37 4.72
CA SER A 32 3.67 -19.81 3.61
C SER A 32 2.87 -19.98 2.31
N SER A 33 2.37 -18.89 1.74
CA SER A 33 1.62 -18.92 0.47
C SER A 33 2.49 -19.18 -0.76
N ASN A 34 3.82 -19.02 -0.63
CA ASN A 34 4.80 -19.14 -1.72
C ASN A 34 5.92 -20.16 -1.45
N GLY A 35 5.79 -20.98 -0.40
CA GLY A 35 6.75 -22.01 -0.02
C GLY A 35 8.02 -21.49 0.67
N LYS A 36 8.19 -20.18 0.91
CA LYS A 36 9.38 -19.63 1.58
C LYS A 36 9.27 -19.75 3.09
N ALA A 37 10.33 -20.20 3.77
CA ALA A 37 10.33 -20.56 5.18
C ALA A 37 9.95 -19.42 6.18
N LYS A 38 10.02 -18.15 5.79
CA LYS A 38 9.66 -16.99 6.62
C LYS A 38 8.39 -16.27 6.17
N ASP A 39 7.70 -16.83 5.19
CA ASP A 39 6.46 -16.26 4.69
C ASP A 39 5.27 -16.81 5.51
N GLU A 40 4.46 -15.90 6.02
CA GLU A 40 3.21 -16.20 6.74
C GLU A 40 2.04 -15.43 6.15
N SER A 41 2.13 -15.12 4.85
CA SER A 41 1.09 -14.33 4.17
C SER A 41 -0.15 -15.14 3.81
N GLY A 42 -0.03 -16.45 3.65
CA GLY A 42 -1.15 -17.34 3.48
C GLY A 42 -1.96 -17.51 4.77
N TRP A 43 -3.26 -17.66 4.63
CA TRP A 43 -4.16 -18.00 5.73
C TRP A 43 -5.25 -18.93 5.25
N TYR A 44 -5.75 -19.78 6.16
CA TYR A 44 -6.93 -20.58 5.93
C TYR A 44 -7.74 -20.74 7.23
N VAL A 45 -9.02 -21.09 7.05
CA VAL A 45 -9.92 -21.64 8.06
C VAL A 45 -10.56 -22.87 7.43
N PHE A 46 -10.58 -23.98 8.14
CA PHE A 46 -11.23 -25.21 7.71
C PHE A 46 -12.00 -25.84 8.85
N HIS A 47 -13.15 -26.43 8.53
CA HIS A 47 -13.97 -27.20 9.46
C HIS A 47 -14.69 -28.29 8.70
N SER A 48 -14.85 -29.46 9.34
CA SER A 48 -15.55 -30.66 8.79
C SER A 48 -16.79 -31.07 9.58
N ASP A 49 -17.15 -30.33 10.63
CA ASP A 49 -18.39 -30.58 11.38
C ASP A 49 -19.61 -30.23 10.51
N GLY A 50 -20.36 -31.24 10.11
CA GLY A 50 -21.45 -31.14 9.14
C GLY A 50 -20.96 -31.17 7.70
N ILE A 51 -21.36 -30.18 6.88
CA ILE A 51 -20.85 -30.04 5.51
C ILE A 51 -19.50 -29.34 5.60
N ALA A 52 -18.45 -30.05 5.23
CA ALA A 52 -17.09 -29.50 5.27
C ALA A 52 -16.98 -28.22 4.42
N ALA A 53 -16.43 -27.19 5.02
CA ALA A 53 -16.24 -25.89 4.36
C ALA A 53 -15.03 -25.16 4.94
N GLY A 54 -14.56 -24.15 4.20
CA GLY A 54 -13.43 -23.34 4.61
C GLY A 54 -13.29 -22.08 3.78
N SER A 55 -12.34 -21.25 4.17
CA SER A 55 -11.90 -20.10 3.40
C SER A 55 -10.39 -20.02 3.48
N PHE A 56 -9.78 -19.47 2.44
CA PHE A 56 -8.33 -19.28 2.37
C PHE A 56 -7.99 -18.05 1.54
N GLY A 57 -6.74 -17.59 1.64
CA GLY A 57 -6.27 -16.44 0.86
C GLY A 57 -4.83 -16.05 1.14
N ASP A 58 -4.40 -14.95 0.54
CA ASP A 58 -3.07 -14.35 0.75
C ASP A 58 -3.25 -12.88 1.17
N TRP A 59 -2.66 -12.50 2.31
CA TRP A 59 -2.70 -11.14 2.84
C TRP A 59 -1.92 -10.12 1.99
N ARG A 60 -0.96 -10.57 1.17
CA ARG A 60 -0.20 -9.69 0.28
C ARG A 60 -1.02 -9.25 -0.91
N THR A 61 -1.73 -10.18 -1.54
CA THR A 61 -2.58 -9.88 -2.71
C THR A 61 -3.95 -9.36 -2.29
N GLY A 62 -4.38 -9.67 -1.06
CA GLY A 62 -5.72 -9.38 -0.57
C GLY A 62 -6.78 -10.32 -1.13
N GLU A 63 -6.38 -11.33 -1.91
CA GLU A 63 -7.28 -12.33 -2.45
C GLU A 63 -7.78 -13.30 -1.38
N SER A 64 -9.03 -13.70 -1.49
CA SER A 64 -9.63 -14.72 -0.63
C SER A 64 -10.71 -15.49 -1.37
N GLN A 65 -10.79 -16.77 -1.09
CA GLN A 65 -11.79 -17.67 -1.64
C GLN A 65 -12.46 -18.48 -0.53
N SER A 66 -13.74 -18.78 -0.74
CA SER A 66 -14.50 -19.72 0.10
C SER A 66 -14.69 -21.01 -0.65
N TRP A 67 -14.55 -22.13 0.05
CA TRP A 67 -14.71 -23.46 -0.46
C TRP A 67 -15.73 -24.24 0.39
N ARG A 68 -16.43 -25.16 -0.23
CA ARG A 68 -17.35 -26.09 0.42
C ARG A 68 -17.34 -27.43 -0.32
N ALA A 69 -17.43 -28.53 0.43
CA ALA A 69 -17.54 -29.87 -0.14
C ALA A 69 -18.84 -30.03 -0.94
N GLU A 70 -18.75 -30.70 -2.09
CA GLU A 70 -19.91 -31.06 -2.87
C GLU A 70 -20.62 -32.27 -2.22
N ILE A 71 -21.91 -32.11 -1.96
CA ILE A 71 -22.74 -33.16 -1.30
C ILE A 71 -23.73 -33.82 -2.26
N GLY A 72 -23.62 -33.55 -3.56
CA GLY A 72 -24.49 -34.16 -4.57
C GLY A 72 -25.97 -33.74 -4.53
N ARG A 73 -26.35 -32.80 -3.67
CA ARG A 73 -27.70 -32.23 -3.54
C ARG A 73 -27.69 -30.76 -3.18
N SER A 74 -28.81 -30.09 -3.36
CA SER A 74 -29.00 -28.74 -2.85
C SER A 74 -29.03 -28.72 -1.31
N LEU A 75 -28.52 -27.63 -0.72
CA LEU A 75 -28.59 -27.39 0.71
C LEU A 75 -30.03 -27.17 1.15
N THR A 76 -30.42 -27.71 2.29
CA THR A 76 -31.64 -27.32 2.98
C THR A 76 -31.57 -25.88 3.46
N PRO A 77 -32.70 -25.18 3.71
CA PRO A 77 -32.68 -23.80 4.24
C PRO A 77 -31.87 -23.67 5.54
N THR A 78 -31.95 -24.67 6.41
CA THR A 78 -31.20 -24.71 7.69
C THR A 78 -29.68 -24.81 7.44
N GLU A 79 -29.26 -25.69 6.52
CA GLU A 79 -27.85 -25.84 6.15
C GLU A 79 -27.31 -24.57 5.47
N GLN A 80 -28.11 -23.89 4.62
CA GLN A 80 -27.75 -22.61 4.01
C GLN A 80 -27.56 -21.52 5.06
N ALA A 81 -28.46 -21.42 6.02
CA ALA A 81 -28.37 -20.44 7.11
C ALA A 81 -27.13 -20.69 7.99
N ALA A 82 -26.87 -21.96 8.35
CA ALA A 82 -25.68 -22.33 9.11
C ALA A 82 -24.38 -22.01 8.37
N HIS A 83 -24.32 -22.32 7.06
CA HIS A 83 -23.15 -21.98 6.22
C HIS A 83 -22.91 -20.47 6.12
N LYS A 84 -23.98 -19.69 5.91
CA LYS A 84 -23.89 -18.22 5.85
C LYS A 84 -23.39 -17.64 7.19
N ALA A 85 -24.00 -18.05 8.31
CA ALA A 85 -23.59 -17.60 9.64
C ALA A 85 -22.10 -17.92 9.93
N ARG A 86 -21.62 -19.07 9.46
CA ARG A 86 -20.23 -19.47 9.61
C ARG A 86 -19.27 -18.61 8.80
N ILE A 87 -19.58 -18.30 7.53
CA ILE A 87 -18.80 -17.39 6.71
C ILE A 87 -18.72 -16.00 7.37
N GLU A 88 -19.83 -15.51 7.90
CA GLU A 88 -19.88 -14.22 8.62
C GLU A 88 -19.02 -14.25 9.88
N SER A 89 -19.03 -15.34 10.64
CA SER A 89 -18.18 -15.53 11.83
C SER A 89 -16.69 -15.55 11.46
N ILE A 90 -16.29 -16.28 10.41
CA ILE A 90 -14.91 -16.32 9.93
C ILE A 90 -14.45 -14.93 9.50
N LYS A 91 -15.31 -14.21 8.77
CA LYS A 91 -15.03 -12.84 8.33
C LYS A 91 -14.82 -11.90 9.51
N ALA A 92 -15.73 -11.95 10.51
CA ALA A 92 -15.62 -11.13 11.71
C ALA A 92 -14.36 -11.44 12.52
N GLN A 93 -14.00 -12.72 12.67
CA GLN A 93 -12.76 -13.14 13.34
C GLN A 93 -11.53 -12.60 12.61
N ARG A 94 -11.48 -12.72 11.28
CA ARG A 94 -10.38 -12.19 10.47
C ARG A 94 -10.23 -10.67 10.61
N GLU A 95 -11.35 -9.93 10.57
CA GLU A 95 -11.37 -8.49 10.73
C GLU A 95 -10.87 -8.07 12.13
N ALA A 96 -11.28 -8.81 13.18
CA ALA A 96 -10.82 -8.58 14.55
C ALA A 96 -9.30 -8.83 14.70
N ASP A 97 -8.80 -9.93 14.13
CA ASP A 97 -7.37 -10.25 14.15
C ASP A 97 -6.55 -9.19 13.36
N GLU A 98 -7.05 -8.75 12.21
CA GLU A 98 -6.42 -7.68 11.42
C GLU A 98 -6.36 -6.37 12.20
N LEU A 99 -7.45 -5.98 12.87
CA LEU A 99 -7.49 -4.78 13.71
C LEU A 99 -6.49 -4.86 14.87
N LYS A 100 -6.37 -6.03 15.52
CA LYS A 100 -5.39 -6.25 16.58
C LYS A 100 -3.95 -6.10 16.08
N ILE A 101 -3.61 -6.74 14.96
CA ILE A 101 -2.29 -6.62 14.33
C ILE A 101 -1.97 -5.17 13.99
N LYS A 102 -2.93 -4.42 13.42
CA LYS A 102 -2.76 -3.00 13.10
C LYS A 102 -2.57 -2.15 14.34
N ALA A 103 -3.31 -2.43 15.43
CA ALA A 103 -3.17 -1.72 16.70
C ALA A 103 -1.78 -1.94 17.32
N GLU A 104 -1.30 -3.18 17.36
CA GLU A 104 0.04 -3.51 17.83
C GLU A 104 1.14 -2.85 16.97
N ALA A 105 0.97 -2.88 15.65
CA ALA A 105 1.90 -2.22 14.74
C ALA A 105 1.90 -0.69 14.92
N LYS A 106 0.74 -0.07 15.18
CA LYS A 106 0.63 1.37 15.50
C LYS A 106 1.44 1.72 16.75
N VAL A 107 1.35 0.91 17.82
CA VAL A 107 2.13 1.11 19.05
C VAL A 107 3.63 1.02 18.73
N ARG A 108 4.06 -0.01 18.01
CA ARG A 108 5.48 -0.16 17.60
C ARG A 108 5.95 1.00 16.73
N ALA A 109 5.12 1.44 15.77
CA ALA A 109 5.44 2.56 14.90
C ALA A 109 5.70 3.85 15.70
N ASN A 110 4.84 4.18 16.66
CA ASN A 110 4.98 5.35 17.50
C ASN A 110 6.21 5.27 18.39
N LYS A 111 6.52 4.10 18.97
CA LYS A 111 7.75 3.87 19.75
C LYS A 111 8.99 4.13 18.89
N ILE A 112 9.10 3.45 17.73
CA ILE A 112 10.25 3.62 16.83
C ILE A 112 10.39 5.09 16.39
N TRP A 113 9.28 5.75 16.04
CA TRP A 113 9.29 7.15 15.65
C TRP A 113 9.79 8.08 16.77
N THR A 114 9.39 7.83 18.01
CA THR A 114 9.81 8.63 19.17
C THR A 114 11.32 8.44 19.46
N GLU A 115 11.81 7.22 19.36
CA GLU A 115 13.22 6.86 19.59
C GLU A 115 14.13 7.25 18.40
N SER A 116 13.57 7.53 17.21
CA SER A 116 14.33 7.92 16.02
C SER A 116 14.84 9.36 16.13
N ILE A 117 16.02 9.62 15.60
CA ILE A 117 16.66 10.94 15.56
C ILE A 117 16.29 11.69 14.26
N VAL A 118 16.30 13.02 14.31
CA VAL A 118 16.15 13.83 13.08
C VAL A 118 17.38 13.58 12.20
N SER A 119 17.14 13.12 10.96
CA SER A 119 18.22 12.85 10.02
C SER A 119 18.53 14.10 9.18
N ALA A 120 19.76 14.56 9.24
CA ALA A 120 20.24 15.61 8.34
C ALA A 120 21.04 15.04 7.16
N LYS A 121 21.63 13.87 7.31
CA LYS A 121 22.49 13.22 6.30
C LYS A 121 22.21 11.72 6.27
N HIS A 122 21.48 11.28 5.29
CA HIS A 122 21.28 9.86 5.00
C HIS A 122 21.66 9.59 3.55
N ALA A 123 22.35 8.48 3.27
CA ALA A 123 22.86 8.18 1.94
C ALA A 123 21.75 8.20 0.86
N TYR A 124 20.57 7.68 1.16
CA TYR A 124 19.42 7.76 0.26
C TYR A 124 19.05 9.20 -0.14
N LEU A 125 19.02 10.14 0.84
CA LEU A 125 18.69 11.54 0.57
C LEU A 125 19.77 12.19 -0.29
N THR A 126 21.04 11.92 0.01
CA THR A 126 22.18 12.39 -0.78
C THR A 126 22.13 11.86 -2.20
N ASN A 127 21.90 10.56 -2.37
CA ASN A 127 21.83 9.90 -3.68
C ASN A 127 20.63 10.40 -4.51
N LYS A 128 19.54 10.76 -3.85
CA LYS A 128 18.34 11.33 -4.49
C LYS A 128 18.37 12.86 -4.63
N GLY A 129 19.40 13.52 -4.12
CA GLY A 129 19.58 14.97 -4.21
C GLY A 129 18.48 15.77 -3.49
N VAL A 130 17.91 15.25 -2.40
CA VAL A 130 16.77 15.86 -1.71
C VAL A 130 17.03 16.04 -0.21
N LYS A 131 16.34 17.03 0.39
CA LYS A 131 16.40 17.32 1.82
C LYS A 131 15.45 16.46 2.65
N PRO A 132 15.69 16.35 3.98
CA PRO A 132 14.83 15.62 4.90
C PRO A 132 13.59 16.44 5.30
N TYR A 133 12.43 16.11 4.76
CA TYR A 133 11.16 16.75 5.11
C TYR A 133 10.31 15.84 5.98
N GLY A 134 10.30 16.10 7.29
CA GLY A 134 9.45 15.36 8.24
C GLY A 134 9.82 13.88 8.37
N VAL A 135 11.07 13.54 8.13
CA VAL A 135 11.63 12.19 8.23
C VAL A 135 12.65 12.08 9.34
N LYS A 136 12.90 10.90 9.82
CA LYS A 136 13.86 10.59 10.87
C LYS A 136 14.78 9.44 10.46
N GLN A 137 15.72 9.08 11.32
CA GLN A 137 16.61 7.94 11.14
C GLN A 137 16.54 7.03 12.37
N SER A 138 16.44 5.73 12.11
CA SER A 138 16.51 4.66 13.11
C SER A 138 17.56 3.66 12.67
N GLY A 139 18.66 3.54 13.41
CA GLY A 139 19.84 2.81 12.94
C GLY A 139 20.32 3.38 11.60
N ASP A 140 20.52 2.50 10.61
CA ASP A 140 20.95 2.86 9.25
C ASP A 140 19.79 3.14 8.26
N ALA A 141 18.54 3.12 8.73
CA ALA A 141 17.39 3.34 7.89
C ALA A 141 16.80 4.73 8.06
N LEU A 142 16.46 5.38 6.93
CA LEU A 142 15.58 6.54 6.91
C LEU A 142 14.16 6.07 7.23
N VAL A 143 13.47 6.78 8.11
CA VAL A 143 12.13 6.43 8.59
C VAL A 143 11.14 7.51 8.17
N ILE A 144 10.12 7.11 7.41
CA ILE A 144 9.04 7.97 6.96
C ILE A 144 7.74 7.54 7.64
N PRO A 145 7.04 8.45 8.36
CA PRO A 145 5.81 8.09 9.04
C PRO A 145 4.63 8.02 8.07
N LEU A 146 3.83 6.96 8.18
CA LEU A 146 2.56 6.82 7.51
C LEU A 146 1.45 7.29 8.45
N ARG A 147 0.78 8.40 8.10
CA ARG A 147 -0.23 9.05 8.94
C ARG A 147 -1.61 8.99 8.32
N ALA A 148 -2.61 8.85 9.18
CA ALA A 148 -4.00 9.14 8.88
C ALA A 148 -4.58 9.88 10.09
N ASP A 149 -5.41 10.90 9.84
CA ASP A 149 -6.05 11.73 10.87
C ASP A 149 -5.08 12.30 11.91
N GLY A 150 -3.85 12.62 11.49
CA GLY A 150 -2.78 13.15 12.33
C GLY A 150 -1.96 12.11 13.10
N GLU A 151 -2.43 10.87 13.20
CA GLU A 151 -1.78 9.79 13.93
C GLU A 151 -0.86 8.94 13.04
N ILE A 152 0.23 8.42 13.62
CA ILE A 152 1.12 7.45 12.95
C ILE A 152 0.52 6.06 13.08
N HIS A 153 0.25 5.41 11.95
CA HIS A 153 -0.27 4.04 11.87
C HIS A 153 0.77 3.02 11.40
N SER A 154 1.80 3.47 10.71
CA SER A 154 2.88 2.62 10.19
C SER A 154 4.12 3.46 9.92
N LEU A 155 5.20 2.80 9.50
CA LEU A 155 6.44 3.43 9.06
C LEU A 155 6.91 2.77 7.75
N GLN A 156 7.53 3.57 6.88
CA GLN A 156 8.36 3.07 5.80
C GLN A 156 9.82 3.27 6.18
N PHE A 157 10.61 2.23 6.02
CA PHE A 157 12.06 2.24 6.20
C PHE A 157 12.72 2.24 4.83
N ILE A 158 13.68 3.13 4.62
CA ILE A 158 14.49 3.18 3.40
C ILE A 158 15.95 3.01 3.77
N SER A 159 16.58 1.97 3.25
CA SER A 159 18.00 1.69 3.45
C SER A 159 18.87 2.62 2.57
N ALA A 160 20.18 2.64 2.82
CA ALA A 160 21.14 3.45 2.06
C ALA A 160 21.14 3.16 0.54
N ASP A 161 20.87 1.92 0.17
CA ASP A 161 20.75 1.44 -1.21
C ASP A 161 19.40 1.77 -1.88
N GLY A 162 18.48 2.41 -1.16
CA GLY A 162 17.15 2.75 -1.64
C GLY A 162 16.09 1.66 -1.46
N THR A 163 16.44 0.51 -0.90
CA THR A 163 15.48 -0.57 -0.59
C THR A 163 14.42 -0.07 0.40
N LYS A 164 13.14 -0.23 0.04
CA LYS A 164 12.00 0.24 0.83
C LYS A 164 11.27 -0.93 1.48
N LYS A 165 10.97 -0.83 2.78
CA LYS A 165 10.18 -1.81 3.53
C LYS A 165 9.17 -1.10 4.42
N PHE A 166 7.97 -1.67 4.54
CA PHE A 166 6.99 -1.18 5.51
C PHE A 166 7.11 -1.94 6.83
N LEU A 167 6.70 -1.28 7.92
CA LEU A 167 6.56 -1.94 9.21
C LEU A 167 5.53 -3.06 9.09
N THR A 168 5.95 -4.29 9.41
CA THR A 168 5.09 -5.47 9.35
C THR A 168 3.83 -5.31 10.19
N GLY A 169 2.66 -5.57 9.58
CA GLY A 169 1.35 -5.42 10.21
C GLY A 169 0.82 -3.99 10.25
N GLY A 170 1.62 -3.00 9.84
CA GLY A 170 1.20 -1.59 9.83
C GLY A 170 0.16 -1.29 8.74
N ARG A 171 -0.78 -0.39 9.04
CA ARG A 171 -1.76 0.11 8.08
C ARG A 171 -1.06 1.00 7.05
N ILE A 172 -1.24 0.70 5.76
CA ILE A 172 -0.80 1.53 4.63
C ILE A 172 -1.99 2.23 3.99
N LYS A 173 -3.10 1.50 3.80
CA LYS A 173 -4.30 2.00 3.11
C LYS A 173 -4.84 3.28 3.75
N GLY A 174 -4.93 4.35 2.94
CA GLY A 174 -5.38 5.67 3.34
C GLY A 174 -4.39 6.46 4.21
N CYS A 175 -3.19 5.92 4.48
CA CYS A 175 -2.13 6.66 5.16
C CYS A 175 -1.23 7.38 4.16
N TYR A 176 -0.73 8.54 4.55
CA TYR A 176 0.16 9.36 3.74
C TYR A 176 1.22 10.07 4.60
N HIS A 177 2.26 10.58 3.95
CA HIS A 177 3.20 11.52 4.54
C HIS A 177 3.05 12.87 3.86
N SER A 178 3.05 13.98 4.61
CA SER A 178 2.90 15.33 4.07
C SER A 178 4.17 16.13 4.21
N ILE A 179 4.48 16.92 3.19
CA ILE A 179 5.60 17.88 3.11
C ILE A 179 5.00 19.27 2.86
N GLY A 180 5.41 20.26 3.62
CA GLY A 180 4.91 21.62 3.51
C GLY A 180 3.49 21.80 4.07
N LYS A 181 2.92 22.98 3.83
CA LYS A 181 1.56 23.36 4.26
C LYS A 181 0.74 23.74 3.03
N PRO A 182 -0.51 23.23 2.90
CA PRO A 182 -1.38 23.57 1.77
C PRO A 182 -1.69 25.07 1.74
N GLN A 183 -1.47 25.72 0.57
CA GLN A 183 -1.82 27.12 0.32
C GLN A 183 -2.75 27.28 -0.88
N GLY A 184 -2.43 26.71 -2.02
CA GLY A 184 -3.22 26.79 -3.25
C GLY A 184 -3.39 25.45 -3.95
N VAL A 185 -2.35 24.65 -3.95
CA VAL A 185 -2.34 23.32 -4.57
C VAL A 185 -1.72 22.30 -3.62
N ILE A 186 -2.17 21.05 -3.74
CA ILE A 186 -1.53 19.89 -3.12
C ILE A 186 -1.16 18.93 -4.24
N TYR A 187 0.12 18.61 -4.36
CA TYR A 187 0.59 17.55 -5.24
C TYR A 187 0.63 16.22 -4.51
N ILE A 188 0.32 15.14 -5.19
CA ILE A 188 0.31 13.77 -4.66
C ILE A 188 1.27 12.94 -5.49
N ALA A 189 2.28 12.34 -4.86
CA ALA A 189 3.26 11.47 -5.50
C ALA A 189 3.31 10.10 -4.81
N GLU A 190 3.79 9.08 -5.52
CA GLU A 190 3.95 7.75 -4.93
C GLU A 190 5.15 7.68 -4.00
N GLY A 191 6.28 8.27 -4.39
CA GLY A 191 7.56 8.18 -3.69
C GLY A 191 7.95 9.42 -2.90
N TYR A 192 8.71 9.21 -1.81
CA TYR A 192 9.23 10.32 -1.01
C TYR A 192 10.19 11.21 -1.80
N ALA A 193 11.13 10.64 -2.57
CA ALA A 193 12.10 11.43 -3.32
C ALA A 193 11.41 12.30 -4.38
N THR A 194 10.43 11.74 -5.09
CA THR A 194 9.59 12.45 -6.07
C THR A 194 8.89 13.63 -5.41
N ALA A 195 8.21 13.39 -4.27
CA ALA A 195 7.54 14.45 -3.52
C ALA A 195 8.52 15.55 -3.02
N ALA A 196 9.66 15.15 -2.47
CA ALA A 196 10.67 16.10 -1.99
C ALA A 196 11.22 16.96 -3.12
N SER A 197 11.52 16.38 -4.30
CA SER A 197 11.99 17.12 -5.48
C SER A 197 10.97 18.17 -5.96
N ILE A 198 9.69 17.80 -6.04
CA ILE A 198 8.64 18.72 -6.45
C ILE A 198 8.46 19.84 -5.41
N HIS A 199 8.53 19.50 -4.11
CA HIS A 199 8.49 20.51 -3.05
C HIS A 199 9.64 21.49 -3.14
N GLU A 200 10.86 21.02 -3.37
CA GLU A 200 12.04 21.89 -3.51
C GLU A 200 11.97 22.79 -4.74
N ALA A 201 11.40 22.30 -5.83
CA ALA A 201 11.22 23.07 -7.05
C ALA A 201 10.12 24.13 -6.94
N THR A 202 9.01 23.82 -6.27
CA THR A 202 7.79 24.65 -6.29
C THR A 202 7.53 25.42 -5.00
N GLY A 203 7.96 24.88 -3.85
CA GLY A 203 7.58 25.35 -2.52
C GLY A 203 6.17 24.90 -2.07
N GLU A 204 5.44 24.21 -2.92
CA GLU A 204 4.05 23.80 -2.67
C GLU A 204 3.95 22.58 -1.74
N ALA A 205 2.74 22.34 -1.23
CA ALA A 205 2.47 21.17 -0.38
C ALA A 205 2.46 19.88 -1.18
N LEU A 206 3.13 18.87 -0.64
CA LEU A 206 3.21 17.52 -1.21
C LEU A 206 2.68 16.46 -0.26
N VAL A 207 2.12 15.41 -0.84
CA VAL A 207 1.67 14.21 -0.14
C VAL A 207 2.26 12.97 -0.81
N VAL A 208 2.88 12.11 0.00
CA VAL A 208 3.41 10.81 -0.42
C VAL A 208 2.36 9.74 -0.16
N ALA A 209 1.89 9.07 -1.20
CA ALA A 209 0.91 7.99 -1.11
C ALA A 209 1.55 6.60 -0.91
N PHE A 210 2.86 6.48 -1.07
CA PHE A 210 3.71 5.29 -0.89
C PHE A 210 3.61 4.21 -1.98
N ASN A 211 2.50 4.10 -2.69
CA ASN A 211 2.34 3.21 -3.85
C ASN A 211 1.10 3.60 -4.67
N ALA A 212 1.03 3.13 -5.93
CA ALA A 212 -0.07 3.38 -6.86
C ALA A 212 -1.44 2.93 -6.32
N GLY A 213 -1.49 1.79 -5.63
CA GLY A 213 -2.73 1.24 -5.06
C GLY A 213 -3.34 2.07 -3.93
N ASN A 214 -2.56 2.98 -3.34
CA ASN A 214 -3.01 3.86 -2.26
C ASN A 214 -3.42 5.27 -2.74
N LEU A 215 -3.09 5.64 -3.99
CA LEU A 215 -3.38 6.97 -4.55
C LEU A 215 -4.86 7.35 -4.40
N LYS A 216 -5.76 6.45 -4.75
CA LYS A 216 -7.22 6.67 -4.66
C LYS A 216 -7.65 7.07 -3.25
N LEU A 217 -7.32 6.26 -2.25
CA LEU A 217 -7.73 6.49 -0.86
C LEU A 217 -7.12 7.77 -0.28
N VAL A 218 -5.88 8.07 -0.65
CA VAL A 218 -5.20 9.31 -0.24
C VAL A 218 -5.85 10.52 -0.90
N ALA A 219 -6.12 10.47 -2.21
CA ALA A 219 -6.75 11.55 -2.94
C ALA A 219 -8.18 11.84 -2.42
N GLU A 220 -8.98 10.80 -2.17
CA GLU A 220 -10.32 10.93 -1.56
C GLU A 220 -10.24 11.58 -0.16
N SER A 221 -9.30 11.13 0.69
CA SER A 221 -9.08 11.74 2.02
C SER A 221 -8.71 13.21 1.94
N LEU A 222 -7.82 13.57 1.00
CA LEU A 222 -7.41 14.96 0.80
C LEU A 222 -8.53 15.83 0.25
N ARG A 223 -9.33 15.33 -0.70
CA ARG A 223 -10.49 16.06 -1.25
C ARG A 223 -11.52 16.32 -0.18
N ASN A 224 -11.81 15.34 0.69
CA ASN A 224 -12.73 15.52 1.83
C ASN A 224 -12.20 16.56 2.83
N LYS A 225 -10.89 16.53 3.10
CA LYS A 225 -10.27 17.46 4.05
C LYS A 225 -10.08 18.87 3.49
N PHE A 226 -9.87 19.00 2.19
CA PHE A 226 -9.60 20.24 1.48
C PHE A 226 -10.47 20.37 0.22
N PRO A 227 -11.79 20.62 0.37
CA PRO A 227 -12.73 20.59 -0.76
C PRO A 227 -12.43 21.58 -1.88
N ALA A 228 -11.86 22.74 -1.53
CA ALA A 228 -11.60 23.83 -2.49
C ALA A 228 -10.15 23.88 -3.01
N ILE A 229 -9.23 23.10 -2.43
CA ILE A 229 -7.81 23.12 -2.87
C ILE A 229 -7.66 22.31 -4.16
N LYS A 230 -6.88 22.84 -5.08
CA LYS A 230 -6.48 22.13 -6.29
C LYS A 230 -5.64 20.91 -5.91
N LEU A 231 -6.00 19.73 -6.43
CA LEU A 231 -5.22 18.51 -6.30
C LEU A 231 -4.58 18.15 -7.64
N VAL A 232 -3.32 17.75 -7.60
CA VAL A 232 -2.56 17.31 -8.79
C VAL A 232 -1.85 16.01 -8.44
N ILE A 233 -2.07 14.96 -9.22
CA ILE A 233 -1.41 13.66 -9.05
C ILE A 233 -0.18 13.62 -9.97
N CYS A 234 0.99 13.45 -9.37
CA CYS A 234 2.26 13.30 -10.06
C CYS A 234 2.49 11.81 -10.33
N ALA A 235 2.15 11.35 -11.52
CA ALA A 235 2.29 9.97 -11.92
C ALA A 235 3.70 9.64 -12.38
N ASP A 236 4.17 8.45 -12.05
CA ASP A 236 5.41 7.91 -12.60
C ASP A 236 5.14 7.42 -14.04
N ASP A 237 6.08 7.70 -14.94
CA ASP A 237 6.05 7.26 -16.34
C ASP A 237 6.83 5.96 -16.49
N ASP A 238 6.37 4.90 -15.84
CA ASP A 238 6.96 3.57 -15.93
C ASP A 238 6.46 2.80 -17.16
N THR A 239 7.26 1.82 -17.60
CA THR A 239 6.94 1.00 -18.78
C THR A 239 5.73 0.08 -18.58
N SER A 240 5.29 -0.16 -17.35
CA SER A 240 4.13 -1.01 -17.05
C SER A 240 2.80 -0.30 -17.28
N GLY A 241 2.78 1.03 -17.23
CA GLY A 241 1.59 1.86 -17.34
C GLY A 241 0.61 1.73 -16.16
N VAL A 242 0.92 0.92 -15.16
CA VAL A 242 0.04 0.69 -14.00
C VAL A 242 -0.07 1.95 -13.15
N GLY A 243 1.05 2.65 -12.92
CA GLY A 243 1.09 3.89 -12.15
C GLY A 243 0.19 4.96 -12.76
N ILE A 244 0.33 5.21 -14.06
CA ILE A 244 -0.47 6.21 -14.78
C ILE A 244 -1.96 5.84 -14.83
N ALA A 245 -2.30 4.56 -15.01
CA ALA A 245 -3.69 4.12 -14.99
C ALA A 245 -4.35 4.39 -13.63
N LYS A 246 -3.65 4.09 -12.52
CA LYS A 246 -4.11 4.36 -11.16
C LYS A 246 -4.17 5.85 -10.82
N ALA A 247 -3.24 6.64 -11.32
CA ALA A 247 -3.26 8.09 -11.19
C ALA A 247 -4.51 8.69 -11.86
N ASN A 248 -4.78 8.31 -13.12
CA ASN A 248 -5.95 8.78 -13.88
C ASN A 248 -7.27 8.33 -13.24
N GLU A 249 -7.38 7.07 -12.78
CA GLU A 249 -8.54 6.57 -12.03
C GLU A 249 -8.81 7.43 -10.79
N SER A 250 -7.75 7.69 -10.02
CA SER A 250 -7.84 8.47 -8.77
C SER A 250 -8.18 9.93 -9.03
N ALA A 251 -7.55 10.56 -10.03
CA ALA A 251 -7.79 11.94 -10.42
C ALA A 251 -9.24 12.19 -10.83
N LYS A 252 -9.80 11.28 -11.65
CA LYS A 252 -11.21 11.36 -12.09
C LYS A 252 -12.19 11.35 -10.92
N LEU A 253 -11.93 10.58 -9.88
CA LEU A 253 -12.82 10.46 -8.72
C LEU A 253 -12.87 11.73 -7.87
N VAL A 254 -11.75 12.46 -7.79
CA VAL A 254 -11.62 13.62 -6.89
C VAL A 254 -11.51 14.95 -7.64
N ASN A 255 -11.74 14.97 -8.94
CA ASN A 255 -11.55 16.13 -9.81
C ASN A 255 -10.15 16.75 -9.61
N ALA A 256 -9.12 15.95 -9.87
CA ALA A 256 -7.72 16.34 -9.81
C ALA A 256 -7.10 16.29 -11.19
N ASP A 257 -6.02 17.05 -11.39
CA ASP A 257 -5.19 16.96 -12.59
C ASP A 257 -4.16 15.84 -12.45
N VAL A 258 -3.62 15.36 -13.58
CA VAL A 258 -2.50 14.42 -13.61
C VAL A 258 -1.35 15.04 -14.39
N VAL A 259 -0.16 14.97 -13.82
CA VAL A 259 1.09 15.40 -14.46
C VAL A 259 2.09 14.27 -14.46
N MET A 260 2.93 14.22 -15.49
CA MET A 260 4.01 13.23 -15.64
C MET A 260 5.30 13.94 -16.03
N PRO A 261 6.47 13.39 -15.65
CA PRO A 261 7.74 13.93 -16.11
C PRO A 261 7.88 13.75 -17.62
N ASP A 262 8.47 14.75 -18.27
CA ASP A 262 8.84 14.73 -19.68
C ASP A 262 10.37 14.79 -19.81
N PHE A 263 10.95 13.69 -20.22
CA PHE A 263 12.40 13.57 -20.40
C PHE A 263 12.86 13.96 -21.81
N GLY A 264 11.92 14.32 -22.70
CA GLY A 264 12.18 14.60 -24.11
C GLY A 264 12.50 13.34 -24.92
N ASN A 265 12.99 13.53 -26.16
CA ASN A 265 13.17 12.44 -27.12
C ASN A 265 14.32 11.47 -26.78
N ASN A 266 15.26 11.86 -25.93
CA ASN A 266 16.46 11.09 -25.60
C ASN A 266 16.42 10.65 -24.11
N ARG A 267 15.30 10.11 -23.66
CA ARG A 267 15.14 9.60 -22.29
C ARG A 267 16.13 8.49 -21.99
N PRO A 268 17.02 8.63 -20.99
CA PRO A 268 17.85 7.52 -20.53
C PRO A 268 17.00 6.36 -19.98
N GLU A 269 17.47 5.14 -20.17
CA GLU A 269 16.80 3.95 -19.67
C GLU A 269 16.69 3.98 -18.13
N GLY A 270 15.55 3.52 -17.61
CA GLY A 270 15.29 3.39 -16.18
C GLY A 270 14.80 4.66 -15.47
N LEU A 271 14.78 5.81 -16.13
CA LEU A 271 14.20 7.03 -15.54
C LEU A 271 12.67 7.01 -15.68
N SER A 272 11.94 7.38 -14.64
CA SER A 272 10.48 7.30 -14.66
C SER A 272 9.75 8.35 -13.82
N ASP A 273 10.41 9.00 -12.88
CA ASP A 273 9.74 9.88 -11.93
C ASP A 273 10.32 11.32 -11.93
N PHE A 274 9.67 12.23 -11.22
CA PHE A 274 10.14 13.63 -11.14
C PHE A 274 11.42 13.80 -10.33
N ASN A 275 11.84 12.84 -9.49
CA ASN A 275 13.17 12.90 -8.90
C ASN A 275 14.25 12.54 -9.92
N ASP A 276 13.97 11.60 -10.81
CA ASP A 276 14.88 11.29 -11.92
C ASP A 276 15.01 12.51 -12.86
N LEU A 277 13.90 13.20 -13.14
CA LEU A 277 13.93 14.46 -13.90
C LEU A 277 14.74 15.55 -13.18
N HIS A 278 14.55 15.71 -11.87
CA HIS A 278 15.34 16.62 -11.05
C HIS A 278 16.84 16.32 -11.16
N GLN A 279 17.23 15.06 -11.05
CA GLN A 279 18.64 14.66 -11.13
C GLN A 279 19.22 14.84 -12.55
N LEU A 280 18.41 14.65 -13.59
CA LEU A 280 18.85 14.78 -14.98
C LEU A 280 18.94 16.24 -15.44
N GLN A 281 17.95 17.07 -15.10
CA GLN A 281 17.77 18.42 -15.67
C GLN A 281 17.77 19.55 -14.63
N GLY A 282 17.80 19.25 -13.35
CA GLY A 282 17.79 20.21 -12.25
C GLY A 282 16.40 20.68 -11.82
N LEU A 283 16.36 21.40 -10.69
CA LEU A 283 15.10 21.88 -10.07
C LEU A 283 14.37 22.90 -10.92
N ASP A 284 15.09 23.77 -11.66
CA ASP A 284 14.47 24.80 -12.51
C ASP A 284 13.69 24.18 -13.67
N ALA A 285 14.25 23.16 -14.32
CA ALA A 285 13.56 22.42 -15.38
C ALA A 285 12.31 21.71 -14.85
N LEU A 286 12.43 21.06 -13.70
CA LEU A 286 11.28 20.43 -13.03
C LEU A 286 10.19 21.46 -12.71
N LYS A 287 10.55 22.61 -12.14
CA LYS A 287 9.63 23.72 -11.84
C LYS A 287 8.90 24.20 -13.09
N LEU A 288 9.61 24.38 -14.18
CA LEU A 288 9.02 24.82 -15.46
C LEU A 288 8.00 23.79 -15.98
N GLN A 289 8.32 22.50 -15.90
CA GLN A 289 7.39 21.46 -16.35
C GLN A 289 6.13 21.38 -15.49
N ILE A 290 6.24 21.43 -14.18
CA ILE A 290 5.09 21.44 -13.25
C ILE A 290 4.21 22.67 -13.56
N ASN A 291 4.78 23.85 -13.63
CA ASN A 291 4.02 25.09 -13.84
C ASN A 291 3.40 25.18 -15.24
N ALA A 292 4.02 24.64 -16.28
CA ALA A 292 3.48 24.63 -17.63
C ALA A 292 2.22 23.78 -17.76
N ARG A 293 2.17 22.67 -17.04
CA ARG A 293 1.03 21.73 -17.05
C ARG A 293 -0.07 22.09 -16.06
N ASP A 294 0.21 23.01 -15.15
CA ASP A 294 -0.74 23.53 -14.16
C ASP A 294 -1.58 24.71 -14.67
N ARG A 295 -1.32 25.19 -15.90
CA ARG A 295 -2.12 26.25 -16.52
C ARG A 295 -3.40 25.62 -17.09
N PRO A 296 -4.59 26.15 -16.73
CA PRO A 296 -5.82 25.74 -17.41
C PRO A 296 -5.70 26.03 -18.92
N VAL A 297 -6.09 25.05 -19.73
CA VAL A 297 -6.24 25.18 -21.19
C VAL A 297 -7.41 26.11 -21.49
#